data_01547a22d1e8d233f93f38ff632dd287
#
_entry.id   01547a22d1e8d233f93f38ff632dd287
#
_cell.length_a   1.000
_cell.length_b   1.000
_cell.length_c   1.000
_cell.angle_alpha   90.00
_cell.angle_beta   90.00
_cell.angle_gamma   90.00
#
_symmetry.space_group_name_H-M   'P 1'
#
loop_
_entity.id
_entity.type
_entity.pdbx_description
1 polymer ?
#
loop_
_entity_poly.entity_id
_entity_poly.type
_entity_poly.pdbx_seq_one_letter_code
_entity_poly.pdbx_strand_id
1 'polypeptide(L)'
;MKGRWKKFLSYYKNYKVLFFKDMFCAMISAAITLVYPMLTRYITGTILNQPKIDYSKIYLLGLFMLCLIVVEYFCNYFIGYLGHVMGVYMEKDLRNELFSHYQKLSFRFYDEQNTGQLMSRLKIGRASCRERV
;
A
#
# COMPACT_ATOMS: atom_id res chain seq x y z
N MET A 1 -19.55 -8.27 18.54
CA MET A 1 -18.59 -8.20 17.43
C MET A 1 -18.70 -6.93 16.57
N LYS A 2 -19.88 -6.35 16.35
CA LYS A 2 -20.08 -5.13 15.52
C LYS A 2 -19.33 -3.86 15.98
N GLY A 3 -18.99 -3.73 17.27
CA GLY A 3 -18.29 -2.53 17.80
C GLY A 3 -16.80 -2.47 17.48
N ARG A 4 -16.13 -3.61 17.32
CA ARG A 4 -14.69 -3.68 17.02
C ARG A 4 -14.37 -3.23 15.60
N TRP A 5 -15.18 -3.62 14.64
CA TRP A 5 -15.04 -3.19 13.24
C TRP A 5 -15.27 -1.69 13.05
N LYS A 6 -16.25 -1.10 13.76
CA LYS A 6 -16.47 0.35 13.75
C LYS A 6 -15.27 1.12 14.30
N LYS A 7 -14.62 0.59 15.35
CA LYS A 7 -13.44 1.19 15.94
C LYS A 7 -12.23 1.11 14.99
N PHE A 8 -12.06 -0.02 14.31
CA PHE A 8 -11.02 -0.20 13.30
C PHE A 8 -11.20 0.76 12.11
N LEU A 9 -12.42 0.90 11.60
CA LEU A 9 -12.78 1.86 10.55
C LEU A 9 -12.62 3.32 10.98
N SER A 10 -12.70 3.61 12.29
CA SER A 10 -12.48 4.95 12.82
C SER A 10 -11.03 5.41 12.70
N TYR A 11 -10.05 4.50 12.75
CA TYR A 11 -8.64 4.82 12.51
C TYR A 11 -8.40 5.24 11.05
N TYR A 12 -9.06 4.58 10.08
CA TYR A 12 -9.02 4.98 8.67
C TYR A 12 -9.60 6.38 8.44
N LYS A 13 -10.52 6.83 9.31
CA LYS A 13 -11.15 8.15 9.19
C LYS A 13 -10.14 9.30 9.29
N ASN A 14 -9.10 9.15 10.10
CA ASN A 14 -8.05 10.16 10.26
C ASN A 14 -7.08 10.20 9.08
N TYR A 15 -6.93 9.07 8.33
CA TYR A 15 -5.99 8.94 7.22
C TYR A 15 -6.67 8.81 5.86
N LYS A 16 -7.92 9.27 5.72
CA LYS A 16 -8.71 9.18 4.49
C LYS A 16 -7.99 9.74 3.27
N VAL A 17 -7.32 10.87 3.42
CA VAL A 17 -6.62 11.53 2.31
C VAL A 17 -5.46 10.67 1.79
N LEU A 18 -4.68 10.06 2.70
CA LEU A 18 -3.62 9.13 2.31
C LEU A 18 -4.19 7.90 1.62
N PHE A 19 -5.24 7.32 2.18
CA PHE A 19 -5.92 6.16 1.64
C PHE A 19 -6.50 6.42 0.24
N PHE A 20 -7.16 7.57 0.02
CA PHE A 20 -7.69 7.93 -1.30
C PHE A 20 -6.58 8.15 -2.33
N LYS A 21 -5.46 8.76 -1.94
CA LYS A 21 -4.30 8.93 -2.82
C LYS A 21 -3.71 7.59 -3.21
N ASP A 22 -3.56 6.67 -2.27
CA ASP A 22 -3.08 5.32 -2.49
C ASP A 22 -3.99 4.54 -3.45
N MET A 23 -5.29 4.54 -3.19
CA MET A 23 -6.31 3.92 -4.05
C MET A 23 -6.31 4.51 -5.47
N PHE A 24 -6.12 5.82 -5.60
CA PHE A 24 -6.07 6.47 -6.90
C PHE A 24 -4.82 6.05 -7.70
N CYS A 25 -3.65 6.02 -7.05
CA CYS A 25 -2.42 5.51 -7.67
C CYS A 25 -2.55 4.03 -8.06
N ALA A 26 -3.16 3.21 -7.21
CA ALA A 26 -3.40 1.79 -7.50
C ALA A 26 -4.32 1.60 -8.71
N MET A 27 -5.36 2.43 -8.84
CA MET A 27 -6.28 2.39 -9.98
C MET A 27 -5.58 2.79 -11.29
N ILE A 28 -4.71 3.80 -11.26
CA ILE A 28 -3.90 4.20 -12.41
C ILE A 28 -2.94 3.07 -12.80
N SER A 29 -2.21 2.49 -11.85
CA SER A 29 -1.29 1.39 -12.09
C SER A 29 -2.01 0.18 -12.71
N ALA A 30 -3.18 -0.20 -12.19
CA ALA A 30 -3.99 -1.27 -12.76
C ALA A 30 -4.47 -0.97 -14.19
N ALA A 31 -4.86 0.26 -14.47
CA ALA A 31 -5.26 0.67 -15.82
C ALA A 31 -4.07 0.56 -16.81
N ILE A 32 -2.89 1.02 -16.42
CA ILE A 32 -1.67 0.93 -17.24
C ILE A 32 -1.34 -0.54 -17.53
N THR A 33 -1.39 -1.41 -16.54
CA THR A 33 -1.12 -2.86 -16.71
C THR A 33 -2.06 -3.51 -17.74
N LEU A 34 -3.32 -3.06 -17.82
CA LEU A 34 -4.27 -3.55 -18.83
C LEU A 34 -3.99 -2.99 -20.25
N VAL A 35 -3.39 -1.81 -20.34
CA VAL A 35 -3.07 -1.18 -21.62
C VAL A 35 -1.90 -1.88 -22.33
N TYR A 36 -0.92 -2.44 -21.59
CA TYR A 36 0.24 -3.13 -22.18
C TYR A 36 -0.13 -4.26 -23.15
N PRO A 37 -0.96 -5.24 -22.79
CA PRO A 37 -1.31 -6.32 -23.73
C PRO A 37 -2.12 -5.82 -24.93
N MET A 38 -2.93 -4.77 -24.77
CA MET A 38 -3.64 -4.17 -25.89
C MET A 38 -2.70 -3.50 -26.89
N LEU A 39 -1.72 -2.74 -26.39
CA LEU A 39 -0.70 -2.10 -27.25
C LEU A 39 0.17 -3.13 -27.95
N THR A 40 0.62 -4.16 -27.23
CA THR A 40 1.42 -5.25 -27.82
C THR A 40 0.66 -5.98 -28.90
N ARG A 41 -0.62 -6.28 -28.68
CA ARG A 41 -1.49 -6.89 -29.69
C ARG A 41 -1.68 -6.00 -30.91
N TYR A 42 -1.83 -4.69 -30.70
CA TYR A 42 -1.97 -3.73 -31.81
C TYR A 42 -0.68 -3.65 -32.65
N ILE A 43 0.49 -3.60 -32.03
CA ILE A 43 1.78 -3.56 -32.72
C ILE A 43 1.96 -4.84 -33.54
N THR A 44 1.78 -6.01 -32.93
CA THR A 44 1.99 -7.32 -33.63
C THR A 44 0.94 -7.60 -34.68
N GLY A 45 -0.32 -7.31 -34.43
CA GLY A 45 -1.42 -7.66 -35.33
C GLY A 45 -1.61 -6.68 -36.49
N THR A 46 -1.37 -5.40 -36.27
CA THR A 46 -1.71 -4.35 -37.23
C THR A 46 -0.48 -3.79 -37.94
N ILE A 47 0.61 -3.55 -37.20
CA ILE A 47 1.77 -2.84 -37.76
C ILE A 47 2.76 -3.80 -38.43
N LEU A 48 3.05 -4.94 -37.77
CA LEU A 48 3.99 -5.91 -38.32
C LEU A 48 3.42 -6.74 -39.50
N ASN A 49 2.10 -6.86 -39.62
CA ASN A 49 1.47 -7.60 -40.72
C ASN A 49 1.25 -6.77 -42.00
N GLN A 50 1.64 -5.50 -42.03
CA GLN A 50 1.54 -4.67 -43.22
C GLN A 50 2.73 -4.88 -44.13
N PRO A 51 2.52 -4.88 -45.49
CA PRO A 51 3.59 -5.07 -46.50
C PRO A 51 4.61 -3.91 -46.51
N LYS A 52 4.27 -2.77 -45.94
CA LYS A 52 5.18 -1.64 -45.66
C LYS A 52 5.13 -1.29 -44.18
N ILE A 53 6.24 -1.53 -43.47
CA ILE A 53 6.38 -1.25 -42.07
C ILE A 53 6.64 0.25 -41.88
N ASP A 54 5.71 0.96 -41.23
CA ASP A 54 5.87 2.35 -40.82
C ASP A 54 6.70 2.44 -39.52
N TYR A 55 8.01 2.50 -39.66
CA TYR A 55 8.93 2.62 -38.49
C TYR A 55 8.62 3.81 -37.61
N SER A 56 8.13 4.92 -38.15
CA SER A 56 7.75 6.10 -37.40
C SER A 56 6.64 5.80 -36.40
N LYS A 57 5.64 5.01 -36.74
CA LYS A 57 4.56 4.60 -35.84
C LYS A 57 5.06 3.67 -34.73
N ILE A 58 6.01 2.79 -35.05
CA ILE A 58 6.62 1.88 -34.07
C ILE A 58 7.40 2.67 -33.03
N TYR A 59 8.21 3.65 -33.46
CA TYR A 59 8.96 4.51 -32.52
C TYR A 59 8.04 5.34 -31.62
N LEU A 60 6.98 5.91 -32.19
CA LEU A 60 6.00 6.68 -31.41
C LEU A 60 5.30 5.83 -30.35
N LEU A 61 4.86 4.62 -30.72
CA LEU A 61 4.25 3.68 -29.79
C LEU A 61 5.23 3.18 -28.74
N GLY A 62 6.48 2.90 -29.13
CA GLY A 62 7.54 2.53 -28.20
C GLY A 62 7.84 3.63 -27.18
N LEU A 63 7.92 4.90 -27.63
CA LEU A 63 8.08 6.04 -26.76
C LEU A 63 6.88 6.22 -25.79
N PHE A 64 5.67 6.01 -26.30
CA PHE A 64 4.47 6.05 -25.47
C PHE A 64 4.48 4.95 -24.39
N MET A 65 4.85 3.71 -24.75
CA MET A 65 5.01 2.61 -23.79
C MET A 65 6.06 2.95 -22.72
N LEU A 66 7.17 3.57 -23.11
CA LEU A 66 8.22 3.99 -22.17
C LEU A 66 7.71 5.04 -21.18
N CYS A 67 6.93 6.01 -21.63
CA CYS A 67 6.28 6.96 -20.76
C CYS A 67 5.33 6.28 -19.75
N LEU A 68 4.55 5.29 -20.19
CA LEU A 68 3.66 4.53 -19.32
C LEU A 68 4.43 3.76 -18.23
N ILE A 69 5.58 3.16 -18.60
CA ILE A 69 6.46 2.47 -17.62
C ILE A 69 6.95 3.44 -16.55
N VAL A 70 7.38 4.64 -16.93
CA VAL A 70 7.85 5.65 -15.98
C VAL A 70 6.72 6.07 -15.02
N VAL A 71 5.51 6.31 -15.54
CA VAL A 71 4.34 6.65 -14.72
C VAL A 71 3.99 5.50 -13.77
N GLU A 72 3.98 4.27 -14.24
CA GLU A 72 3.72 3.08 -13.42
C GLU A 72 4.76 2.93 -12.30
N TYR A 73 6.04 3.14 -12.60
CA TYR A 73 7.11 3.10 -11.60
C TYR A 73 6.87 4.10 -10.48
N PHE A 74 6.53 5.35 -10.83
CA PHE A 74 6.20 6.37 -9.83
C PHE A 74 4.96 6.00 -9.01
N CYS A 75 3.90 5.52 -9.65
CA CYS A 75 2.70 5.08 -8.94
C CYS A 75 3.01 3.96 -7.94
N ASN A 76 3.76 2.95 -8.34
CA ASN A 76 4.15 1.84 -7.47
C ASN A 76 5.06 2.30 -6.31
N TYR A 77 5.97 3.23 -6.56
CA TYR A 77 6.77 3.84 -5.51
C TYR A 77 5.91 4.58 -4.48
N PHE A 78 4.94 5.38 -4.95
CA PHE A 78 4.00 6.08 -4.05
C PHE A 78 3.12 5.13 -3.26
N ILE A 79 2.59 4.06 -3.87
CA ILE A 79 1.80 3.04 -3.20
C ILE A 79 2.61 2.39 -2.07
N GLY A 80 3.83 1.96 -2.36
CA GLY A 80 4.73 1.39 -1.35
C GLY A 80 5.02 2.35 -0.20
N TYR A 81 5.36 3.59 -0.51
CA TYR A 81 5.66 4.61 0.48
C TYR A 81 4.45 4.97 1.34
N LEU A 82 3.31 5.31 0.73
CA LEU A 82 2.08 5.71 1.43
C LEU A 82 1.53 4.56 2.28
N GLY A 83 1.54 3.34 1.77
CA GLY A 83 1.11 2.16 2.51
C GLY A 83 1.96 1.92 3.76
N HIS A 84 3.28 2.01 3.65
CA HIS A 84 4.18 1.90 4.80
C HIS A 84 3.99 3.02 5.83
N VAL A 85 3.90 4.26 5.38
CA VAL A 85 3.69 5.42 6.27
C VAL A 85 2.37 5.29 7.01
N MET A 86 1.29 4.92 6.32
CA MET A 86 -0.02 4.71 6.93
C MET A 86 0.02 3.57 7.96
N GLY A 87 0.69 2.46 7.65
CA GLY A 87 0.87 1.34 8.57
C GLY A 87 1.59 1.74 9.86
N VAL A 88 2.67 2.51 9.76
CA VAL A 88 3.43 3.02 10.91
C VAL A 88 2.60 3.95 11.79
N TYR A 89 1.83 4.85 11.18
CA TYR A 89 0.94 5.76 11.95
C TYR A 89 -0.17 5.00 12.67
N MET A 90 -0.81 4.03 12.01
CA MET A 90 -1.82 3.19 12.64
C MET A 90 -1.24 2.37 13.80
N GLU A 91 -0.04 1.81 13.63
CA GLU A 91 0.66 1.08 14.67
C GLU A 91 0.97 1.97 15.88
N LYS A 92 1.41 3.21 15.65
CA LYS A 92 1.66 4.20 16.70
C LYS A 92 0.38 4.51 17.46
N ASP A 93 -0.72 4.75 16.77
CA ASP A 93 -2.01 5.09 17.41
C ASP A 93 -2.55 3.93 18.23
N LEU A 94 -2.46 2.69 17.72
CA LEU A 94 -2.83 1.49 18.44
C LEU A 94 -1.99 1.30 19.72
N ARG A 95 -0.68 1.52 19.65
CA ARG A 95 0.20 1.44 20.82
C ARG A 95 -0.14 2.47 21.86
N ASN A 96 -0.37 3.70 21.46
CA ASN A 96 -0.75 4.78 22.36
C ASN A 96 -2.08 4.49 23.07
N GLU A 97 -3.06 3.94 22.35
CA GLU A 97 -4.34 3.55 22.94
C GLU A 97 -4.18 2.39 23.93
N LEU A 98 -3.41 1.36 23.55
CA LEU A 98 -3.12 0.23 24.44
C LEU A 98 -2.37 0.70 25.70
N PHE A 99 -1.36 1.53 25.54
CA PHE A 99 -0.61 2.08 26.67
C PHE A 99 -1.48 2.91 27.60
N SER A 100 -2.33 3.78 27.04
CA SER A 100 -3.31 4.55 27.82
C SER A 100 -4.33 3.65 28.54
N HIS A 101 -4.68 2.52 27.94
CA HIS A 101 -5.56 1.55 28.58
C HIS A 101 -4.85 0.85 29.74
N TYR A 102 -3.60 0.45 29.57
CA TYR A 102 -2.81 -0.15 30.63
C TYR A 102 -2.61 0.82 31.83
N GLN A 103 -2.35 2.09 31.58
CA GLN A 103 -2.21 3.08 32.64
C GLN A 103 -3.47 3.26 33.53
N LYS A 104 -4.64 2.89 33.02
CA LYS A 104 -5.93 2.96 33.74
C LYS A 104 -6.24 1.70 34.53
N LEU A 105 -5.44 0.64 34.40
CA LEU A 105 -5.63 -0.60 35.16
C LEU A 105 -5.11 -0.47 36.57
N SER A 106 -5.76 -1.19 37.50
CA SER A 106 -5.39 -1.16 38.93
C SER A 106 -4.03 -1.81 39.18
N PHE A 107 -3.33 -1.41 40.25
CA PHE A 107 -2.06 -2.00 40.67
C PHE A 107 -2.15 -3.51 40.88
N ARG A 108 -3.27 -4.03 41.36
CA ARG A 108 -3.52 -5.46 41.52
C ARG A 108 -3.36 -6.26 40.22
N PHE A 109 -3.71 -5.66 39.07
CA PHE A 109 -3.52 -6.28 37.75
C PHE A 109 -2.03 -6.48 37.42
N TYR A 110 -1.17 -5.56 37.84
CA TYR A 110 0.27 -5.62 37.59
C TYR A 110 0.98 -6.58 38.54
N ASP A 111 0.42 -6.81 39.75
CA ASP A 111 0.94 -7.79 40.71
C ASP A 111 0.65 -9.25 40.24
N GLU A 112 -0.49 -9.46 39.58
CA GLU A 112 -0.91 -10.78 39.09
C GLU A 112 -0.32 -11.13 37.72
N GLN A 113 0.15 -10.13 36.97
CA GLN A 113 0.68 -10.32 35.60
C GLN A 113 2.15 -9.89 35.51
N ASN A 114 2.98 -10.76 34.97
CA ASN A 114 4.39 -10.43 34.69
C ASN A 114 4.47 -9.25 33.68
N THR A 115 4.98 -8.11 34.13
CA THR A 115 5.16 -6.88 33.33
C THR A 115 5.96 -7.14 32.05
N GLY A 116 6.88 -8.11 32.04
CA GLY A 116 7.63 -8.54 30.86
C GLY A 116 6.74 -9.15 29.75
N GLN A 117 5.71 -9.92 30.12
CA GLN A 117 4.76 -10.46 29.14
C GLN A 117 3.87 -9.39 28.52
N LEU A 118 3.46 -8.41 29.31
CA LEU A 118 2.66 -7.26 28.82
C LEU A 118 3.47 -6.42 27.83
N MET A 119 4.73 -6.15 28.15
CA MET A 119 5.65 -5.44 27.25
C MET A 119 5.96 -6.24 25.98
N SER A 120 6.08 -7.55 26.08
CA SER A 120 6.26 -8.42 24.90
C SER A 120 5.05 -8.34 23.97
N ARG A 121 3.83 -8.37 24.48
CA ARG A 121 2.60 -8.24 23.68
C ARG A 121 2.48 -6.88 22.98
N LEU A 122 2.95 -5.80 23.64
CA LEU A 122 3.05 -4.47 23.02
C LEU A 122 4.09 -4.41 21.90
N LYS A 123 5.13 -5.24 21.99
CA LYS A 123 6.29 -5.23 21.07
C LYS A 123 6.16 -6.17 19.88
N ILE A 124 5.21 -7.11 19.89
CA ILE A 124 5.05 -8.18 18.88
C ILE A 124 4.88 -7.62 17.46
N GLY A 125 4.32 -6.42 17.26
CA GLY A 125 4.20 -5.80 15.94
C GLY A 125 5.53 -5.48 15.25
N ARG A 126 6.62 -5.32 15.99
CA ARG A 126 7.93 -4.91 15.46
C ARG A 126 8.82 -6.07 15.00
N ALA A 127 8.64 -7.26 15.54
CA ALA A 127 9.43 -8.44 15.17
C ALA A 127 9.07 -8.94 13.77
N SER A 128 7.80 -8.87 13.39
CA SER A 128 7.31 -9.35 12.09
C SER A 128 7.79 -8.50 10.90
N CYS A 129 8.08 -7.21 11.09
CA CYS A 129 8.59 -6.36 10.01
C CYS A 129 10.11 -6.48 9.81
N ARG A 130 10.87 -6.95 10.83
CA ARG A 130 12.34 -7.01 10.76
C ARG A 130 12.86 -8.28 10.08
N GLU A 131 12.04 -9.32 9.96
CA GLU A 131 12.42 -10.58 9.34
C GLU A 131 12.19 -10.65 7.82
N ARG A 132 11.66 -9.57 7.21
CA ARG A 132 11.37 -9.52 5.77
C ARG A 132 12.27 -8.54 4.98
N VAL A 133 13.45 -8.23 5.48
CA VAL A 133 14.46 -7.50 4.69
C VAL A 133 15.67 -8.38 4.51
#